data_e6aa0f7291e71218dc5fb1efe50d0822
#
_entry.id   e6aa0f7291e71218dc5fb1efe50d0822
#
_cell.length_a   1.000
_cell.length_b   1.000
_cell.length_c   1.000
_cell.angle_alpha   90.00
_cell.angle_beta   90.00
_cell.angle_gamma   90.00
#
_symmetry.space_group_name_H-M   'P 1'
#
loop_
_entity.id
_entity.type
_entity.pdbx_description
1 polymer ?
#
loop_
_entity_poly.entity_id
_entity_poly.type
_entity_poly.pdbx_seq_one_letter_code
_entity_poly.pdbx_strand_id
1 'polypeptide(L)'
;PFLCKPRDDLRKDARLMEFDAMINKLLQSNSESRRRRLYIRTYAVVILNEECGLIEWVPNTVAFRHILAKHYAALDIPMYTSDLKTILDAARAAPKNAGAIFTDRVLARYPPVFHAWFLETFPEPSAWFRARSAYARTAAVMSMVGFVLGLGDRHCDNILFDAGSGDTVHVDLNCLFEKGTSFEIPERVPFRLT
;
A
#
# COMPACT_ATOMS: atom_id res chain seq x y z
N PRO A 1 -2.59 -14.32 -15.93
CA PRO A 1 -3.82 -13.64 -16.30
C PRO A 1 -3.60 -12.14 -16.40
N PHE A 2 -4.48 -11.45 -17.16
CA PHE A 2 -4.46 -10.00 -17.32
C PHE A 2 -5.83 -9.43 -17.00
N LEU A 3 -5.84 -8.23 -16.43
CA LEU A 3 -7.03 -7.40 -16.28
C LEU A 3 -7.13 -6.46 -17.47
N CYS A 4 -8.21 -6.56 -18.23
CA CYS A 4 -8.50 -5.59 -19.28
C CYS A 4 -9.23 -4.39 -18.66
N LYS A 5 -8.69 -3.19 -18.86
CA LYS A 5 -9.31 -1.93 -18.46
C LYS A 5 -9.79 -1.19 -19.70
N PRO A 6 -11.09 -1.23 -20.00
CA PRO A 6 -11.69 -0.41 -21.05
C PRO A 6 -11.94 1.01 -20.53
N ARG A 7 -11.76 2.00 -21.38
CA ARG A 7 -11.97 3.43 -21.07
C ARG A 7 -11.06 3.95 -19.95
N ASP A 8 -9.80 3.48 -19.92
CA ASP A 8 -8.81 3.92 -18.94
C ASP A 8 -7.46 4.14 -19.65
N ASP A 9 -6.89 5.31 -19.47
CA ASP A 9 -5.58 5.67 -20.03
C ASP A 9 -4.45 5.15 -19.14
N LEU A 10 -3.90 4.01 -19.50
CA LEU A 10 -2.84 3.34 -18.73
C LEU A 10 -1.42 3.85 -19.04
N ARG A 11 -1.25 4.92 -19.81
CA ARG A 11 0.08 5.43 -20.17
C ARG A 11 0.88 5.87 -18.93
N LYS A 12 0.22 6.44 -17.92
CA LYS A 12 0.88 6.83 -16.67
C LYS A 12 1.33 5.62 -15.86
N ASP A 13 0.47 4.62 -15.76
CA ASP A 13 0.80 3.37 -15.05
C ASP A 13 1.97 2.65 -15.71
N ALA A 14 1.97 2.55 -17.04
CA ALA A 14 3.08 1.95 -17.80
C ALA A 14 4.39 2.72 -17.57
N ARG A 15 4.36 4.05 -17.62
CA ARG A 15 5.55 4.88 -17.39
C ARG A 15 6.08 4.74 -15.97
N LEU A 16 5.20 4.58 -15.00
CA LEU A 16 5.62 4.38 -13.62
C LEU A 16 6.24 3.00 -13.42
N MET A 17 5.72 1.96 -14.06
CA MET A 17 6.35 0.64 -14.04
C MET A 17 7.73 0.65 -14.71
N GLU A 18 7.92 1.40 -15.80
CA GLU A 18 9.23 1.63 -16.40
C GLU A 18 10.19 2.37 -15.45
N PHE A 19 9.69 3.38 -14.76
CA PHE A 19 10.45 4.12 -13.76
C PHE A 19 10.86 3.24 -12.59
N ASP A 20 9.94 2.45 -12.05
CA ASP A 20 10.23 1.50 -10.96
C ASP A 20 11.23 0.43 -11.38
N ALA A 21 11.17 -0.03 -12.64
CA ALA A 21 12.17 -0.94 -13.19
C ALA A 21 13.56 -0.27 -13.29
N MET A 22 13.61 1.03 -13.62
CA MET A 22 14.87 1.80 -13.60
C MET A 22 15.41 1.96 -12.17
N ILE A 23 14.55 2.28 -11.20
CA ILE A 23 14.93 2.33 -9.78
C ILE A 23 15.51 0.99 -9.34
N ASN A 24 14.90 -0.14 -9.71
CA ASN A 24 15.41 -1.46 -9.40
C ASN A 24 16.84 -1.68 -9.96
N LYS A 25 17.14 -1.21 -11.18
CA LYS A 25 18.50 -1.26 -11.74
C LYS A 25 19.48 -0.41 -10.93
N LEU A 26 19.08 0.78 -10.51
CA LEU A 26 19.91 1.66 -9.67
C LEU A 26 20.17 1.04 -8.29
N LEU A 27 19.15 0.46 -7.66
CA LEU A 27 19.30 -0.25 -6.39
C LEU A 27 20.24 -1.46 -6.50
N GLN A 28 20.22 -2.18 -7.62
CA GLN A 28 21.12 -3.29 -7.89
C GLN A 28 22.56 -2.86 -8.18
N SER A 29 22.75 -1.69 -8.79
CA SER A 29 24.08 -1.17 -9.08
C SER A 29 24.80 -0.64 -7.83
N ASN A 30 24.06 -0.11 -6.86
CA ASN A 30 24.60 0.38 -5.61
C ASN A 30 24.90 -0.77 -4.65
N SER A 31 26.12 -0.84 -4.11
CA SER A 31 26.61 -1.94 -3.27
C SER A 31 25.80 -2.11 -1.98
N GLU A 32 25.45 -1.01 -1.31
CA GLU A 32 24.67 -1.05 -0.07
C GLU A 32 23.21 -1.50 -0.29
N SER A 33 22.57 -0.97 -1.32
CA SER A 33 21.21 -1.35 -1.69
C SER A 33 21.14 -2.82 -2.11
N ARG A 34 22.12 -3.27 -2.90
CA ARG A 34 22.24 -4.67 -3.31
C ARG A 34 22.48 -5.60 -2.11
N ARG A 35 23.33 -5.23 -1.18
CA ARG A 35 23.57 -6.01 0.05
C ARG A 35 22.30 -6.15 0.88
N ARG A 36 21.50 -5.10 0.95
CA ARG A 36 20.19 -5.10 1.64
C ARG A 36 19.08 -5.75 0.84
N ARG A 37 19.34 -6.10 -0.43
CA ARG A 37 18.34 -6.67 -1.35
C ARG A 37 17.10 -5.79 -1.49
N LEU A 38 17.31 -4.50 -1.69
CA LEU A 38 16.21 -3.54 -1.88
C LEU A 38 15.66 -3.63 -3.30
N TYR A 39 14.35 -3.63 -3.43
CA TYR A 39 13.64 -3.67 -4.73
C TYR A 39 12.20 -3.23 -4.59
N ILE A 40 11.57 -2.94 -5.74
CA ILE A 40 10.14 -2.68 -5.89
C ILE A 40 9.54 -3.83 -6.70
N ARG A 41 8.39 -4.32 -6.30
CA ARG A 41 7.60 -5.24 -7.13
C ARG A 41 6.99 -4.46 -8.28
N THR A 42 7.27 -4.91 -9.49
CA THR A 42 6.67 -4.39 -10.71
C THR A 42 5.77 -5.42 -11.37
N TYR A 43 4.85 -4.97 -12.20
CA TYR A 43 3.96 -5.80 -13.01
C TYR A 43 3.84 -5.20 -14.41
N ALA A 44 3.46 -6.02 -15.38
CA ALA A 44 3.36 -5.56 -16.76
C ALA A 44 2.09 -4.72 -16.97
N VAL A 45 2.26 -3.60 -17.67
CA VAL A 45 1.17 -2.76 -18.17
C VAL A 45 1.34 -2.63 -19.67
N VAL A 46 0.35 -3.09 -20.42
CA VAL A 46 0.35 -3.08 -21.89
C VAL A 46 -0.69 -2.07 -22.39
N ILE A 47 -0.22 -1.02 -23.03
CA ILE A 47 -1.07 -0.02 -23.66
C ILE A 47 -1.55 -0.56 -25.01
N LEU A 48 -2.85 -0.66 -25.20
CA LEU A 48 -3.44 -1.05 -26.50
C LEU A 48 -3.76 0.18 -27.33
N ASN A 49 -4.34 1.19 -26.70
CA ASN A 49 -4.58 2.51 -27.28
C ASN A 49 -4.75 3.55 -26.16
N GLU A 50 -5.20 4.77 -26.48
CA GLU A 50 -5.36 5.86 -25.52
C GLU A 50 -6.47 5.63 -24.49
N GLU A 51 -7.38 4.70 -24.76
CA GLU A 51 -8.58 4.46 -23.95
C GLU A 51 -8.63 3.06 -23.34
N CYS A 52 -7.67 2.18 -23.67
CA CYS A 52 -7.69 0.84 -23.07
C CYS A 52 -6.30 0.20 -23.00
N GLY A 53 -6.16 -0.73 -22.08
CA GLY A 53 -4.95 -1.53 -21.92
C GLY A 53 -5.15 -2.75 -21.04
N LEU A 54 -4.06 -3.46 -20.85
CA LEU A 54 -4.00 -4.68 -20.05
C LEU A 54 -3.02 -4.49 -18.90
N ILE A 55 -3.45 -4.85 -17.71
CA ILE A 55 -2.61 -4.89 -16.51
C ILE A 55 -2.38 -6.34 -16.13
N GLU A 56 -1.15 -6.72 -15.88
CA GLU A 56 -0.83 -8.03 -15.36
C GLU A 56 -1.51 -8.23 -13.99
N TRP A 57 -2.26 -9.31 -13.87
CA TRP A 57 -2.81 -9.73 -12.58
C TRP A 57 -1.70 -10.39 -11.75
N VAL A 58 -1.21 -9.67 -10.75
CA VAL A 58 -0.16 -10.18 -9.87
C VAL A 58 -0.71 -11.35 -9.05
N PRO A 59 -0.19 -12.58 -9.23
CA PRO A 59 -0.72 -13.75 -8.55
C PRO A 59 -0.44 -13.69 -7.04
N ASN A 60 -1.22 -14.46 -6.28
CA ASN A 60 -1.06 -14.64 -4.83
C ASN A 60 -1.16 -13.36 -3.99
N THR A 61 -1.67 -12.26 -4.54
CA THR A 61 -1.81 -11.01 -3.80
C THR A 61 -3.15 -10.90 -3.09
N VAL A 62 -3.12 -10.33 -1.89
CA VAL A 62 -4.29 -10.05 -1.06
C VAL A 62 -4.29 -8.55 -0.72
N ALA A 63 -5.43 -7.89 -0.93
CA ALA A 63 -5.57 -6.48 -0.58
C ALA A 63 -5.51 -6.28 0.94
N PHE A 64 -4.82 -5.22 1.36
CA PHE A 64 -4.70 -4.88 2.78
C PHE A 64 -6.06 -4.76 3.47
N ARG A 65 -7.05 -4.20 2.77
CA ARG A 65 -8.43 -4.13 3.27
C ARG A 65 -9.00 -5.50 3.61
N HIS A 66 -8.81 -6.51 2.76
CA HIS A 66 -9.30 -7.86 3.02
C HIS A 66 -8.61 -8.52 4.21
N ILE A 67 -7.30 -8.31 4.35
CA ILE A 67 -6.54 -8.79 5.51
C ILE A 67 -7.11 -8.19 6.79
N LEU A 68 -7.27 -6.87 6.85
CA LEU A 68 -7.80 -6.19 8.03
C LEU A 68 -9.24 -6.60 8.32
N ALA A 69 -10.10 -6.69 7.30
CA ALA A 69 -11.49 -7.07 7.45
C ALA A 69 -11.64 -8.47 8.06
N LYS A 70 -10.85 -9.44 7.57
CA LYS A 70 -10.83 -10.81 8.11
C LYS A 70 -10.46 -10.83 9.60
N HIS A 71 -9.37 -10.14 9.97
CA HIS A 71 -8.87 -10.18 11.35
C HIS A 71 -9.74 -9.38 12.31
N TYR A 72 -10.29 -8.25 11.90
CA TYR A 72 -11.23 -7.49 12.73
C TYR A 72 -12.57 -8.23 12.89
N ALA A 73 -13.06 -8.91 11.85
CA ALA A 73 -14.25 -9.75 11.98
C ALA A 73 -14.07 -10.89 12.97
N ALA A 74 -12.88 -11.49 13.03
CA ALA A 74 -12.55 -12.52 14.02
C ALA A 74 -12.50 -12.00 15.48
N LEU A 75 -12.42 -10.70 15.67
CA LEU A 75 -12.45 -10.00 16.96
C LEU A 75 -13.81 -9.33 17.24
N ASP A 76 -14.81 -9.56 16.40
CA ASP A 76 -16.12 -8.88 16.45
C ASP A 76 -16.01 -7.34 16.41
N ILE A 77 -14.98 -6.81 15.74
CA ILE A 77 -14.75 -5.37 15.59
C ILE A 77 -15.25 -4.92 14.21
N PRO A 78 -16.28 -4.06 14.12
CA PRO A 78 -16.74 -3.52 12.84
C PRO A 78 -15.72 -2.55 12.26
N MET A 79 -15.31 -2.76 10.99
CA MET A 79 -14.29 -1.95 10.33
C MET A 79 -14.68 -0.50 10.07
N TYR A 80 -15.96 -0.24 9.87
CA TYR A 80 -16.47 1.09 9.55
C TYR A 80 -17.63 1.43 10.47
N THR A 81 -17.46 2.50 11.23
CA THR A 81 -18.53 3.06 12.04
C THR A 81 -18.58 4.57 11.83
N SER A 82 -19.81 5.12 11.80
CA SER A 82 -20.03 6.56 11.81
C SER A 82 -19.30 7.26 12.98
N ASP A 83 -19.12 6.52 14.06
CA ASP A 83 -18.43 6.99 15.27
C ASP A 83 -16.96 7.30 15.03
N LEU A 84 -16.26 6.55 14.17
CA LEU A 84 -14.85 6.81 13.88
C LEU A 84 -14.66 8.20 13.24
N LYS A 85 -15.55 8.56 12.31
CA LYS A 85 -15.53 9.90 11.71
C LYS A 85 -15.71 10.97 12.80
N THR A 86 -16.69 10.79 13.68
CA THR A 86 -16.95 11.71 14.80
C THR A 86 -15.74 11.85 15.74
N ILE A 87 -15.07 10.72 16.05
CA ILE A 87 -13.86 10.73 16.89
C ILE A 87 -12.74 11.50 16.21
N LEU A 88 -12.51 11.28 14.92
CA LEU A 88 -11.46 11.96 14.16
C LEU A 88 -11.77 13.47 13.99
N ASP A 89 -13.02 13.84 13.81
CA ASP A 89 -13.44 15.24 13.73
C ASP A 89 -13.27 15.94 15.08
N ALA A 90 -13.57 15.26 16.20
CA ALA A 90 -13.28 15.77 17.55
C ALA A 90 -11.77 15.95 17.80
N ALA A 91 -10.93 15.02 17.32
CA ALA A 91 -9.48 15.15 17.43
C ALA A 91 -8.95 16.36 16.63
N ARG A 92 -9.53 16.66 15.47
CA ARG A 92 -9.20 17.86 14.67
C ARG A 92 -9.60 19.15 15.35
N ALA A 93 -10.76 19.16 15.99
CA ALA A 93 -11.24 20.34 16.73
C ALA A 93 -10.40 20.63 17.98
N ALA A 94 -9.68 19.66 18.52
CA ALA A 94 -8.84 19.76 19.70
C ALA A 94 -7.39 19.30 19.45
N PRO A 95 -6.59 20.04 18.65
CA PRO A 95 -5.25 19.59 18.23
C PRO A 95 -4.30 19.26 19.38
N LYS A 96 -4.39 19.98 20.50
CA LYS A 96 -3.56 19.73 21.69
C LYS A 96 -3.83 18.35 22.33
N ASN A 97 -5.03 17.81 22.17
CA ASN A 97 -5.45 16.54 22.73
C ASN A 97 -5.58 15.44 21.65
N ALA A 98 -5.26 15.74 20.39
CA ALA A 98 -5.46 14.82 19.27
C ALA A 98 -4.74 13.48 19.48
N GLY A 99 -3.52 13.49 20.02
CA GLY A 99 -2.75 12.29 20.33
C GLY A 99 -3.44 11.40 21.36
N ALA A 100 -3.92 11.98 22.47
CA ALA A 100 -4.65 11.25 23.50
C ALA A 100 -5.97 10.69 22.96
N ILE A 101 -6.74 11.48 22.22
CA ILE A 101 -7.98 11.02 21.57
C ILE A 101 -7.71 9.85 20.64
N PHE A 102 -6.64 9.94 19.83
CA PHE A 102 -6.26 8.86 18.93
C PHE A 102 -5.90 7.58 19.69
N THR A 103 -5.04 7.68 20.70
CA THR A 103 -4.60 6.55 21.51
C THR A 103 -5.75 5.89 22.25
N ASP A 104 -6.56 6.69 22.97
CA ASP A 104 -7.56 6.17 23.90
C ASP A 104 -8.86 5.73 23.21
N ARG A 105 -9.19 6.34 22.06
CA ARG A 105 -10.47 6.10 21.39
C ARG A 105 -10.34 5.38 20.06
N VAL A 106 -9.24 5.56 19.32
CA VAL A 106 -9.04 4.90 18.03
C VAL A 106 -8.22 3.61 18.20
N LEU A 107 -7.01 3.69 18.77
CA LEU A 107 -6.16 2.52 18.92
C LEU A 107 -6.74 1.49 19.89
N ALA A 108 -7.41 1.92 20.96
CA ALA A 108 -8.08 1.01 21.88
C ALA A 108 -9.20 0.22 21.22
N ARG A 109 -9.89 0.82 20.23
CA ARG A 109 -10.97 0.17 19.47
C ARG A 109 -10.47 -0.66 18.29
N TYR A 110 -9.39 -0.22 17.64
CA TYR A 110 -8.80 -0.85 16.48
C TYR A 110 -7.36 -1.28 16.78
N PRO A 111 -7.16 -2.39 17.48
CA PRO A 111 -5.82 -2.88 17.81
C PRO A 111 -5.08 -3.29 16.52
N PRO A 112 -3.72 -3.29 16.53
CA PRO A 112 -2.94 -3.72 15.39
C PRO A 112 -3.11 -5.22 15.15
N VAL A 113 -3.65 -5.59 14.00
CA VAL A 113 -3.96 -6.99 13.63
C VAL A 113 -3.13 -7.52 12.47
N PHE A 114 -2.39 -6.66 11.76
CA PHE A 114 -1.70 -7.06 10.54
C PHE A 114 -0.62 -8.14 10.77
N HIS A 115 0.01 -8.15 11.93
CA HIS A 115 0.99 -9.18 12.29
C HIS A 115 0.40 -10.60 12.31
N ALA A 116 -0.89 -10.73 12.63
CA ALA A 116 -1.57 -12.02 12.67
C ALA A 116 -1.63 -12.66 11.28
N TRP A 117 -1.82 -11.85 10.23
CA TRP A 117 -1.78 -12.34 8.86
C TRP A 117 -0.43 -12.99 8.51
N PHE A 118 0.69 -12.41 8.94
CA PHE A 118 2.02 -13.01 8.71
C PHE A 118 2.18 -14.34 9.44
N LEU A 119 1.68 -14.45 10.66
CA LEU A 119 1.75 -15.69 11.44
C LEU A 119 0.87 -16.81 10.83
N GLU A 120 -0.31 -16.45 10.32
CA GLU A 120 -1.20 -17.40 9.66
C GLU A 120 -0.67 -17.84 8.28
N THR A 121 -0.18 -16.88 7.49
CA THR A 121 0.24 -17.12 6.10
C THR A 121 1.59 -17.84 6.03
N PHE A 122 2.48 -17.55 6.98
CA PHE A 122 3.85 -18.07 7.04
C PHE A 122 4.12 -18.77 8.38
N PRO A 123 3.52 -19.94 8.65
CA PRO A 123 3.62 -20.61 9.93
C PRO A 123 5.03 -21.11 10.26
N GLU A 124 5.84 -21.42 9.22
CA GLU A 124 7.22 -21.86 9.44
C GLU A 124 8.13 -20.67 9.80
N PRO A 125 8.94 -20.74 10.89
CA PRO A 125 9.76 -19.61 11.35
C PRO A 125 10.69 -19.05 10.28
N SER A 126 11.28 -19.91 9.45
CA SER A 126 12.17 -19.47 8.35
C SER A 126 11.40 -18.76 7.23
N ALA A 127 10.18 -19.21 6.91
CA ALA A 127 9.31 -18.58 5.93
C ALA A 127 8.81 -17.22 6.45
N TRP A 128 8.36 -17.18 7.70
CA TRP A 128 7.96 -15.95 8.37
C TRP A 128 9.07 -14.89 8.38
N PHE A 129 10.30 -15.29 8.74
CA PHE A 129 11.44 -14.36 8.76
C PHE A 129 11.76 -13.80 7.37
N ARG A 130 11.70 -14.67 6.33
CA ARG A 130 11.87 -14.23 4.94
C ARG A 130 10.77 -13.27 4.49
N ALA A 131 9.52 -13.62 4.74
CA ALA A 131 8.36 -12.81 4.35
C ALA A 131 8.36 -11.45 5.06
N ARG A 132 8.58 -11.41 6.37
CA ARG A 132 8.73 -10.17 7.12
C ARG A 132 9.86 -9.29 6.58
N SER A 133 10.98 -9.91 6.20
CA SER A 133 12.11 -9.19 5.64
C SER A 133 11.82 -8.66 4.23
N ALA A 134 11.08 -9.41 3.42
CA ALA A 134 10.63 -8.99 2.09
C ALA A 134 9.65 -7.81 2.21
N TYR A 135 8.65 -7.93 3.09
CA TYR A 135 7.75 -6.83 3.44
C TYR A 135 8.52 -5.55 3.80
N ALA A 136 9.42 -5.63 4.77
CA ALA A 136 10.16 -4.46 5.24
C ALA A 136 10.98 -3.77 4.13
N ARG A 137 11.58 -4.56 3.23
CA ARG A 137 12.38 -4.05 2.10
C ARG A 137 11.52 -3.37 1.05
N THR A 138 10.48 -4.05 0.59
CA THR A 138 9.60 -3.54 -0.48
C THR A 138 8.76 -2.34 0.00
N ALA A 139 8.26 -2.38 1.23
CA ALA A 139 7.56 -1.25 1.84
C ALA A 139 8.48 -0.03 2.00
N ALA A 140 9.71 -0.22 2.48
CA ALA A 140 10.66 0.87 2.64
C ALA A 140 11.03 1.54 1.32
N VAL A 141 11.31 0.75 0.27
CA VAL A 141 11.64 1.32 -1.04
C VAL A 141 10.43 2.03 -1.63
N MET A 142 9.26 1.41 -1.60
CA MET A 142 8.05 2.02 -2.15
C MET A 142 7.62 3.26 -1.38
N SER A 143 7.83 3.29 -0.06
CA SER A 143 7.61 4.50 0.74
C SER A 143 8.48 5.66 0.30
N MET A 144 9.77 5.42 0.06
CA MET A 144 10.69 6.48 -0.38
C MET A 144 10.41 6.93 -1.81
N VAL A 145 10.14 6.01 -2.72
CA VAL A 145 9.78 6.34 -4.10
C VAL A 145 8.46 7.09 -4.15
N GLY A 146 7.46 6.63 -3.41
CA GLY A 146 6.18 7.33 -3.29
C GLY A 146 6.32 8.75 -2.73
N PHE A 147 7.20 8.96 -1.75
CA PHE A 147 7.51 10.29 -1.24
C PHE A 147 8.11 11.20 -2.33
N VAL A 148 9.10 10.71 -3.07
CA VAL A 148 9.76 11.50 -4.14
C VAL A 148 8.78 11.86 -5.26
N LEU A 149 7.86 10.95 -5.58
CA LEU A 149 6.86 11.14 -6.63
C LEU A 149 5.58 11.85 -6.17
N GLY A 150 5.45 12.16 -4.88
CA GLY A 150 4.18 12.64 -4.32
C GLY A 150 3.02 11.69 -4.64
N LEU A 151 3.25 10.38 -4.50
CA LEU A 151 2.28 9.35 -4.81
C LEU A 151 1.16 9.35 -3.77
N GLY A 152 -0.04 9.69 -4.20
CA GLY A 152 -1.25 9.69 -3.41
C GLY A 152 -2.12 8.46 -3.65
N ASP A 153 -3.36 8.54 -3.14
CA ASP A 153 -4.38 7.50 -3.24
C ASP A 153 -3.99 6.14 -2.68
N ARG A 154 -3.15 6.13 -1.62
CA ARG A 154 -2.65 4.90 -0.99
C ARG A 154 -3.62 4.39 0.07
N HIS A 155 -4.85 4.10 -0.30
CA HIS A 155 -5.82 3.42 0.57
C HIS A 155 -5.58 1.90 0.60
N CYS A 156 -6.26 1.19 1.50
CA CYS A 156 -6.01 -0.23 1.76
C CYS A 156 -6.38 -1.17 0.61
N ASP A 157 -7.05 -0.71 -0.44
CA ASP A 157 -7.31 -1.51 -1.65
C ASP A 157 -6.18 -1.37 -2.69
N ASN A 158 -5.41 -0.28 -2.64
CA ASN A 158 -4.29 -0.01 -3.52
C ASN A 158 -2.94 -0.52 -2.98
N ILE A 159 -2.96 -1.17 -1.83
CA ILE A 159 -1.80 -1.81 -1.20
C ILE A 159 -2.10 -3.29 -1.05
N LEU A 160 -1.35 -4.12 -1.76
CA LEU A 160 -1.50 -5.56 -1.76
C LEU A 160 -0.27 -6.22 -1.10
N PHE A 161 -0.46 -7.43 -0.60
CA PHE A 161 0.61 -8.26 -0.06
C PHE A 161 0.63 -9.62 -0.74
N ASP A 162 1.81 -10.04 -1.16
CA ASP A 162 2.02 -11.35 -1.78
C ASP A 162 2.07 -12.45 -0.70
N ALA A 163 1.09 -13.34 -0.71
CA ALA A 163 0.97 -14.43 0.26
C ALA A 163 2.05 -15.53 0.07
N GLY A 164 2.82 -15.50 -1.02
CA GLY A 164 3.94 -16.42 -1.23
C GLY A 164 5.28 -15.87 -0.75
N SER A 165 5.51 -14.56 -0.87
CA SER A 165 6.78 -13.91 -0.55
C SER A 165 6.74 -12.92 0.61
N GLY A 166 5.57 -12.36 0.92
CA GLY A 166 5.40 -11.25 1.87
C GLY A 166 5.69 -9.88 1.28
N ASP A 167 5.96 -9.77 -0.01
CA ASP A 167 6.22 -8.49 -0.67
C ASP A 167 5.01 -7.56 -0.60
N THR A 168 5.28 -6.27 -0.46
CA THR A 168 4.29 -5.22 -0.70
C THR A 168 4.21 -4.92 -2.19
N VAL A 169 3.00 -4.88 -2.73
CA VAL A 169 2.72 -4.55 -4.13
C VAL A 169 1.75 -3.37 -4.15
N HIS A 170 2.16 -2.26 -4.75
CA HIS A 170 1.28 -1.11 -4.92
C HIS A 170 0.65 -1.14 -6.31
N VAL A 171 -0.64 -0.91 -6.37
CA VAL A 171 -1.41 -0.83 -7.63
C VAL A 171 -2.09 0.53 -7.74
N ASP A 172 -2.60 0.85 -8.92
CA ASP A 172 -3.27 2.11 -9.21
C ASP A 172 -2.39 3.32 -8.88
N LEU A 173 -1.35 3.49 -9.67
CA LEU A 173 -0.28 4.46 -9.41
C LEU A 173 -0.47 5.79 -10.16
N ASN A 174 -1.67 6.13 -10.58
CA ASN A 174 -1.96 7.28 -11.43
C ASN A 174 -2.06 8.63 -10.67
N CYS A 175 -2.04 8.60 -9.33
CA CYS A 175 -2.12 9.79 -8.48
C CYS A 175 -0.73 10.28 -8.07
N LEU A 176 -0.11 11.12 -8.90
CA LEU A 176 1.25 11.63 -8.72
C LEU A 176 1.26 13.14 -8.48
N PHE A 177 2.36 13.65 -7.91
CA PHE A 177 2.65 15.08 -7.77
C PHE A 177 1.52 15.87 -7.11
N GLU A 178 1.10 15.40 -5.91
CA GLU A 178 0.06 16.05 -5.08
C GLU A 178 -1.34 16.10 -5.74
N LYS A 179 -1.58 15.33 -6.78
CA LYS A 179 -2.91 15.25 -7.44
C LYS A 179 -4.03 14.92 -6.43
N GLY A 180 -3.73 14.17 -5.39
CA GLY A 180 -4.69 13.81 -4.33
C GLY A 180 -5.28 15.01 -3.60
N THR A 181 -4.61 16.18 -3.60
CA THR A 181 -5.14 17.42 -2.99
C THR A 181 -6.31 18.01 -3.78
N SER A 182 -6.46 17.63 -5.05
CA SER A 182 -7.52 18.10 -5.95
C SER A 182 -8.73 17.16 -6.04
N PHE A 183 -8.75 16.07 -5.27
CA PHE A 183 -9.89 15.16 -5.22
C PHE A 183 -11.12 15.83 -4.56
N GLU A 184 -12.31 15.33 -4.86
CA GLU A 184 -13.57 15.76 -4.21
C GLU A 184 -13.46 15.63 -2.68
N ILE A 185 -12.80 14.55 -2.21
CA ILE A 185 -12.36 14.41 -0.81
C ILE A 185 -10.83 14.50 -0.82
N PRO A 186 -10.27 15.71 -0.60
CA PRO A 186 -8.82 15.92 -0.69
C PRO A 186 -8.03 15.08 0.28
N GLU A 187 -6.89 14.58 -0.16
CA GLU A 187 -5.90 14.00 0.72
C GLU A 187 -5.37 15.07 1.70
N ARG A 188 -5.17 14.68 2.95
CA ARG A 188 -4.83 15.59 4.04
C ARG A 188 -3.40 15.46 4.49
N VAL A 189 -2.69 14.50 3.94
CA VAL A 189 -1.27 14.27 4.18
C VAL A 189 -0.57 14.25 2.84
N PRO A 190 0.60 14.91 2.72
CA PRO A 190 1.35 14.92 1.47
C PRO A 190 1.95 13.55 1.14
N PHE A 191 2.03 12.68 2.12
CA PHE A 191 2.63 11.36 2.00
C PHE A 191 2.06 10.41 3.07
N ARG A 192 1.73 9.18 2.66
CA ARG A 192 1.36 8.10 3.56
C ARG A 192 2.53 7.12 3.70
N LEU A 193 3.05 7.02 4.90
CA LEU A 193 4.01 5.97 5.25
C LEU A 193 3.27 4.63 5.31
N THR A 194 3.68 3.68 4.49
CA THR A 194 3.05 2.35 4.36
C THR A 194 4.06 1.25 4.59
#